data_0c112b8f6b12d177f9e3c2530ba78c29
#
_entry.id   0c112b8f6b12d177f9e3c2530ba78c29
#
_cell.length_a   1.000
_cell.length_b   1.000
_cell.length_c   1.000
_cell.angle_alpha   90.00
_cell.angle_beta   90.00
_cell.angle_gamma   90.00
#
_symmetry.space_group_name_H-M   'P 1'
#
loop_
_entity.id
_entity.type
_entity.pdbx_description
1 polymer ?
#
loop_
_entity_poly.entity_id
_entity_poly.type
_entity_poly.pdbx_seq_one_letter_code
_entity_poly.pdbx_strand_id
1 'polypeptide(L)'
;AQKEDIQDPAVVSRFCEKIQTQERLIALYLLTISDIRGTNPKIWTSWKATLLQNLFNSAHRHLSGEEHSLATLTSNRQQLALDMLNKQGVPPAQQRKLWHILGPAYFVRHELDQILWHLSEIINDFEQPIMRTRYISDTKTLEIMVFMPNIPRSFAGLSRIFSYNNLDILTA
;
A
#
# COMPACT_ATOMS: atom_id res chain seq x y z
N ALA A 1 -15.30 0.97 -6.00
CA ALA A 1 -13.83 0.91 -6.05
C ALA A 1 -13.17 2.21 -6.55
N GLN A 2 -13.68 2.88 -7.58
CA GLN A 2 -13.06 4.12 -8.09
C GLN A 2 -13.33 5.37 -7.22
N LYS A 3 -14.30 5.33 -6.31
CA LYS A 3 -14.72 6.46 -5.46
C LYS A 3 -14.47 6.23 -3.97
N GLU A 4 -14.11 5.03 -3.58
CA GLU A 4 -13.90 4.65 -2.18
C GLU A 4 -12.48 4.08 -2.03
N ASP A 5 -11.87 4.34 -0.88
CA ASP A 5 -10.55 3.79 -0.54
C ASP A 5 -10.68 2.27 -0.31
N ILE A 6 -10.17 1.49 -1.27
CA ILE A 6 -10.19 0.02 -1.18
C ILE A 6 -9.25 -0.56 -0.12
N GLN A 7 -8.45 0.28 0.52
CA GLN A 7 -7.59 -0.10 1.64
C GLN A 7 -8.25 0.18 3.00
N ASP A 8 -9.40 0.88 3.00
CA ASP A 8 -10.19 1.08 4.20
C ASP A 8 -10.89 -0.25 4.59
N PRO A 9 -10.58 -0.82 5.77
CA PRO A 9 -11.21 -2.06 6.24
C PRO A 9 -12.74 -2.01 6.27
N ALA A 10 -13.34 -0.85 6.56
CA ALA A 10 -14.78 -0.68 6.59
C ALA A 10 -15.40 -0.77 5.18
N VAL A 11 -14.69 -0.31 4.16
CA VAL A 11 -15.10 -0.43 2.75
C VAL A 11 -15.02 -1.88 2.31
N VAL A 12 -13.93 -2.57 2.66
CA VAL A 12 -13.73 -3.99 2.33
C VAL A 12 -14.79 -4.86 3.02
N SER A 13 -15.09 -4.60 4.30
CA SER A 13 -16.14 -5.33 5.05
C SER A 13 -17.50 -5.20 4.38
N ARG A 14 -17.96 -3.99 4.09
CA ARG A 14 -19.23 -3.75 3.38
C ARG A 14 -19.28 -4.41 1.99
N PHE A 15 -18.17 -4.48 1.30
CA PHE A 15 -18.07 -5.19 0.03
C PHE A 15 -18.21 -6.69 0.24
N CYS A 16 -17.53 -7.27 1.24
CA CYS A 16 -17.59 -8.69 1.58
C CYS A 16 -18.98 -9.13 2.07
N GLU A 17 -19.70 -8.27 2.80
CA GLU A 17 -21.10 -8.52 3.18
C GLU A 17 -22.03 -8.78 1.99
N LYS A 18 -21.75 -8.12 0.85
CA LYS A 18 -22.52 -8.33 -0.41
C LYS A 18 -22.05 -9.57 -1.15
N ILE A 19 -20.78 -9.87 -1.13
CA ILE A 19 -20.18 -11.01 -1.86
C ILE A 19 -20.46 -12.32 -1.15
N GLN A 20 -20.30 -12.36 0.16
CA GLN A 20 -20.59 -13.46 1.10
C GLN A 20 -19.67 -14.67 1.00
N THR A 21 -19.19 -15.08 -0.18
CA THR A 21 -18.33 -16.26 -0.33
C THR A 21 -17.13 -16.00 -1.24
N GLN A 22 -16.07 -16.81 -1.05
CA GLN A 22 -14.87 -16.74 -1.89
C GLN A 22 -15.16 -17.10 -3.34
N GLU A 23 -16.02 -18.07 -3.60
CA GLU A 23 -16.39 -18.50 -4.95
C GLU A 23 -17.07 -17.34 -5.72
N ARG A 24 -17.97 -16.61 -5.06
CA ARG A 24 -18.60 -15.42 -5.65
C ARG A 24 -17.60 -14.30 -5.89
N LEU A 25 -16.62 -14.12 -4.97
CA LEU A 25 -15.55 -13.15 -5.17
C LEU A 25 -14.71 -13.48 -6.40
N ILE A 26 -14.28 -14.74 -6.54
CA ILE A 26 -13.51 -15.22 -7.70
C ILE A 26 -14.32 -15.02 -9.00
N ALA A 27 -15.57 -15.43 -9.00
CA ALA A 27 -16.45 -15.29 -10.17
C ALA A 27 -16.63 -13.82 -10.57
N LEU A 28 -16.86 -12.93 -9.59
CA LEU A 28 -16.99 -11.50 -9.83
C LEU A 28 -15.69 -10.89 -10.37
N TYR A 29 -14.55 -11.28 -9.82
CA TYR A 29 -13.23 -10.81 -10.26
C TYR A 29 -12.97 -11.19 -11.72
N LEU A 30 -13.16 -12.46 -12.08
CA LEU A 30 -12.97 -12.96 -13.44
C LEU A 30 -13.95 -12.31 -14.43
N LEU A 31 -15.22 -12.18 -14.04
CA LEU A 31 -16.25 -11.51 -14.86
C LEU A 31 -15.89 -10.06 -15.12
N THR A 32 -15.46 -9.34 -14.08
CA THR A 32 -15.08 -7.92 -14.19
C THR A 32 -13.90 -7.73 -15.15
N ILE A 33 -12.86 -8.57 -15.04
CA ILE A 33 -11.71 -8.51 -15.96
C ILE A 33 -12.14 -8.82 -17.38
N SER A 34 -12.93 -9.88 -17.57
CA SER A 34 -13.40 -10.32 -18.89
C SER A 34 -14.29 -9.26 -19.55
N ASP A 35 -15.20 -8.65 -18.80
CA ASP A 35 -16.06 -7.59 -19.28
C ASP A 35 -15.27 -6.36 -19.73
N ILE A 36 -14.38 -5.85 -18.90
CA ILE A 36 -13.57 -4.67 -19.23
C ILE A 36 -12.69 -4.95 -20.45
N ARG A 37 -12.02 -6.11 -20.50
CA ARG A 37 -11.13 -6.44 -21.62
C ARG A 37 -11.88 -6.77 -22.90
N GLY A 38 -13.06 -7.38 -22.79
CA GLY A 38 -13.92 -7.71 -23.93
C GLY A 38 -14.64 -6.47 -24.52
N THR A 39 -15.10 -5.56 -23.67
CA THR A 39 -15.89 -4.40 -24.11
C THR A 39 -14.98 -3.29 -24.63
N ASN A 40 -13.90 -2.96 -23.92
CA ASN A 40 -12.97 -1.91 -24.34
C ASN A 40 -11.57 -2.17 -23.78
N PRO A 41 -10.70 -2.87 -24.52
CA PRO A 41 -9.34 -3.17 -24.09
C PRO A 41 -8.49 -1.94 -23.74
N LYS A 42 -8.78 -0.78 -24.34
CA LYS A 42 -8.06 0.47 -24.09
C LYS A 42 -8.30 1.05 -22.69
N ILE A 43 -9.39 0.63 -22.05
CA ILE A 43 -9.72 1.05 -20.67
C ILE A 43 -8.96 0.20 -19.64
N TRP A 44 -8.43 -0.96 -20.05
CA TRP A 44 -7.63 -1.82 -19.18
C TRP A 44 -6.22 -1.26 -19.04
N THR A 45 -5.96 -0.58 -17.95
CA THR A 45 -4.63 -0.05 -17.60
C THR A 45 -3.99 -0.90 -16.49
N SER A 46 -2.66 -0.84 -16.38
CA SER A 46 -1.91 -1.46 -15.30
C SER A 46 -2.42 -1.01 -13.92
N TRP A 47 -2.73 0.27 -13.78
CA TRP A 47 -3.33 0.81 -12.55
C TRP A 47 -4.65 0.14 -12.18
N LYS A 48 -5.57 -0.03 -13.15
CA LYS A 48 -6.85 -0.73 -12.92
C LYS A 48 -6.65 -2.20 -12.56
N ALA A 49 -5.70 -2.86 -13.21
CA ALA A 49 -5.35 -4.24 -12.90
C ALA A 49 -4.88 -4.37 -11.45
N THR A 50 -3.96 -3.50 -11.01
CA THR A 50 -3.44 -3.48 -9.64
C THR A 50 -4.55 -3.13 -8.63
N LEU A 51 -5.40 -2.15 -8.94
CA LEU A 51 -6.53 -1.76 -8.07
C LEU A 51 -7.48 -2.94 -7.84
N LEU A 52 -7.88 -3.64 -8.90
CA LEU A 52 -8.76 -4.81 -8.80
C LEU A 52 -8.09 -5.98 -8.09
N GLN A 53 -6.80 -6.21 -8.33
CA GLN A 53 -6.04 -7.24 -7.64
C GLN A 53 -5.95 -6.95 -6.13
N ASN A 54 -5.67 -5.72 -5.74
CA ASN A 54 -5.60 -5.32 -4.33
C ASN A 54 -6.95 -5.47 -3.63
N LEU A 55 -8.05 -5.06 -4.28
CA LEU A 55 -9.40 -5.28 -3.75
C LEU A 55 -9.72 -6.77 -3.60
N PHE A 56 -9.39 -7.58 -4.61
CA PHE A 56 -9.56 -9.03 -4.57
C PHE A 56 -8.80 -9.65 -3.40
N ASN A 57 -7.52 -9.33 -3.25
CA ASN A 57 -6.68 -9.87 -2.19
C ASN A 57 -7.19 -9.47 -0.78
N SER A 58 -7.63 -8.22 -0.62
CA SER A 58 -8.18 -7.74 0.65
C SER A 58 -9.51 -8.43 0.99
N ALA A 59 -10.41 -8.56 0.02
CA ALA A 59 -11.68 -9.24 0.20
C ALA A 59 -11.52 -10.76 0.42
N HIS A 60 -10.57 -11.38 -0.27
CA HIS A 60 -10.27 -12.79 -0.10
C HIS A 60 -9.80 -13.09 1.32
N ARG A 61 -8.89 -12.30 1.86
CA ARG A 61 -8.42 -12.41 3.26
C ARG A 61 -9.56 -12.21 4.25
N HIS A 62 -10.42 -11.22 4.03
CA HIS A 62 -11.59 -10.98 4.88
C HIS A 62 -12.54 -12.18 4.91
N LEU A 63 -12.90 -12.72 3.74
CA LEU A 63 -13.80 -13.88 3.61
C LEU A 63 -13.18 -15.19 4.09
N SER A 64 -11.84 -15.29 4.14
CA SER A 64 -11.12 -16.43 4.72
C SER A 64 -11.11 -16.44 6.25
N GLY A 65 -11.66 -15.41 6.90
CA GLY A 65 -11.58 -15.26 8.36
C GLY A 65 -10.17 -14.88 8.87
N GLU A 66 -9.29 -14.47 7.98
CA GLU A 66 -7.93 -14.06 8.29
C GLU A 66 -7.83 -12.62 8.88
N GLU A 67 -8.94 -12.03 9.31
CA GLU A 67 -8.93 -10.69 9.94
C GLU A 67 -8.16 -10.67 11.26
N HIS A 68 -8.16 -11.74 12.02
CA HIS A 68 -7.25 -11.90 13.14
C HIS A 68 -5.78 -11.93 12.70
N SER A 69 -5.53 -12.35 11.45
CA SER A 69 -4.23 -12.32 10.82
C SER A 69 -3.75 -10.88 10.50
N LEU A 70 -4.63 -9.93 10.13
CA LEU A 70 -4.19 -8.56 9.81
C LEU A 70 -3.66 -7.81 11.03
N ALA A 71 -4.35 -7.89 12.17
CA ALA A 71 -3.89 -7.30 13.41
C ALA A 71 -2.56 -7.96 13.86
N THR A 72 -2.47 -9.27 13.76
CA THR A 72 -1.27 -10.04 14.09
C THR A 72 -0.13 -9.73 13.11
N LEU A 73 -0.40 -9.67 11.80
CA LEU A 73 0.59 -9.30 10.80
C LEU A 73 1.09 -7.87 11.00
N THR A 74 0.20 -6.93 11.30
CA THR A 74 0.57 -5.54 11.58
C THR A 74 1.43 -5.45 12.85
N SER A 75 1.05 -6.16 13.91
CA SER A 75 1.83 -6.23 15.15
C SER A 75 3.21 -6.86 14.90
N ASN A 76 3.28 -7.93 14.12
CA ASN A 76 4.54 -8.55 13.75
C ASN A 76 5.43 -7.61 12.92
N ARG A 77 4.85 -6.88 11.95
CA ARG A 77 5.59 -5.86 11.16
C ARG A 77 6.15 -4.77 12.07
N GLN A 78 5.34 -4.27 13.00
CA GLN A 78 5.78 -3.26 13.98
C GLN A 78 6.91 -3.79 14.87
N GLN A 79 6.79 -5.02 15.37
CA GLN A 79 7.81 -5.61 16.22
C GLN A 79 9.14 -5.79 15.47
N LEU A 80 9.10 -6.34 14.26
CA LEU A 80 10.30 -6.50 13.43
C LEU A 80 10.95 -5.17 13.05
N ALA A 81 10.14 -4.14 12.80
CA ALA A 81 10.62 -2.78 12.57
C ALA A 81 11.29 -2.19 13.81
N LEU A 82 10.71 -2.38 15.01
CA LEU A 82 11.32 -1.99 16.29
C LEU A 82 12.63 -2.72 16.55
N ASP A 83 12.69 -4.03 16.29
CA ASP A 83 13.88 -4.82 16.45
C ASP A 83 15.03 -4.34 15.54
N MET A 84 14.70 -3.95 14.30
CA MET A 84 15.68 -3.35 13.40
C MET A 84 16.21 -2.01 13.96
N LEU A 85 15.33 -1.12 14.40
CA LEU A 85 15.72 0.18 14.97
C LEU A 85 16.59 0.01 16.23
N ASN A 86 16.23 -0.96 17.08
CA ASN A 86 17.03 -1.29 18.28
C ASN A 86 18.44 -1.79 17.90
N LYS A 87 18.55 -2.66 16.90
CA LYS A 87 19.86 -3.16 16.40
C LYS A 87 20.72 -2.04 15.82
N GLN A 88 20.10 -1.02 15.24
CA GLN A 88 20.81 0.16 14.72
C GLN A 88 21.10 1.21 15.81
N GLY A 89 20.74 0.95 17.05
CA GLY A 89 21.02 1.84 18.19
C GLY A 89 20.17 3.11 18.22
N VAL A 90 18.98 3.11 17.57
CA VAL A 90 18.09 4.28 17.55
C VAL A 90 17.52 4.54 18.93
N PRO A 91 17.64 5.75 19.47
CA PRO A 91 17.13 6.06 20.80
C PRO A 91 15.61 5.87 20.89
N PRO A 92 15.07 5.36 22.02
CA PRO A 92 13.63 5.13 22.18
C PRO A 92 12.77 6.38 21.99
N ALA A 93 13.28 7.56 22.29
CA ALA A 93 12.59 8.82 22.06
C ALA A 93 12.37 9.09 20.56
N GLN A 94 13.39 8.80 19.75
CA GLN A 94 13.33 8.93 18.29
C GLN A 94 12.41 7.88 17.67
N GLN A 95 12.44 6.65 18.16
CA GLN A 95 11.49 5.60 17.74
C GLN A 95 10.04 6.03 17.99
N ARG A 96 9.71 6.55 19.18
CA ARG A 96 8.36 7.04 19.48
C ARG A 96 7.92 8.18 18.56
N LYS A 97 8.84 9.11 18.23
CA LYS A 97 8.56 10.21 17.31
C LYS A 97 8.23 9.68 15.90
N LEU A 98 9.01 8.72 15.39
CA LEU A 98 8.76 8.06 14.12
C LEU A 98 7.42 7.33 14.11
N TRP A 99 7.10 6.55 15.15
CA TRP A 99 5.80 5.87 15.26
C TRP A 99 4.61 6.82 15.25
N HIS A 100 4.75 7.95 15.93
CA HIS A 100 3.73 8.99 15.94
C HIS A 100 3.52 9.61 14.55
N ILE A 101 4.60 9.85 13.81
CA ILE A 101 4.55 10.43 12.45
C ILE A 101 3.94 9.44 11.46
N LEU A 102 4.36 8.19 11.48
CA LEU A 102 3.91 7.17 10.52
C LEU A 102 2.45 6.76 10.77
N GLY A 103 2.07 6.64 12.05
CA GLY A 103 0.73 6.22 12.44
C GLY A 103 0.41 4.75 12.16
N PRO A 104 -0.69 4.20 12.69
CA PRO A 104 -1.01 2.78 12.58
C PRO A 104 -1.34 2.33 11.15
N ALA A 105 -1.96 3.20 10.35
CA ALA A 105 -2.33 2.90 8.97
C ALA A 105 -1.13 2.60 8.06
N TYR A 106 0.03 3.17 8.36
CA TYR A 106 1.27 2.92 7.63
C TYR A 106 1.67 1.44 7.64
N PHE A 107 1.64 0.80 8.81
CA PHE A 107 2.02 -0.61 8.97
C PHE A 107 1.00 -1.60 8.37
N VAL A 108 -0.23 -1.15 8.14
CA VAL A 108 -1.24 -1.92 7.41
C VAL A 108 -0.99 -1.86 5.90
N ARG A 109 -0.64 -0.67 5.40
CA ARG A 109 -0.51 -0.38 3.95
C ARG A 109 0.77 -0.91 3.32
N HIS A 110 1.86 -0.98 4.09
CA HIS A 110 3.17 -1.34 3.56
C HIS A 110 3.57 -2.77 3.96
N GLU A 111 4.23 -3.47 3.05
CA GLU A 111 4.85 -4.75 3.34
C GLU A 111 6.13 -4.58 4.17
N LEU A 112 6.56 -5.64 4.85
CA LEU A 112 7.69 -5.58 5.79
C LEU A 112 8.98 -5.06 5.14
N ASP A 113 9.32 -5.51 3.93
CA ASP A 113 10.52 -5.07 3.21
C ASP A 113 10.47 -3.57 2.89
N GLN A 114 9.29 -3.04 2.54
CA GLN A 114 9.07 -1.61 2.34
C GLN A 114 9.27 -0.83 3.64
N ILE A 115 8.66 -1.30 4.73
CA ILE A 115 8.79 -0.67 6.05
C ILE A 115 10.26 -0.61 6.48
N LEU A 116 10.98 -1.72 6.36
CA LEU A 116 12.39 -1.78 6.75
C LEU A 116 13.25 -0.86 5.89
N TRP A 117 13.02 -0.85 4.57
CA TRP A 117 13.71 0.07 3.66
C TRP A 117 13.39 1.53 3.99
N HIS A 118 12.11 1.90 4.13
CA HIS A 118 11.72 3.27 4.48
C HIS A 118 12.38 3.72 5.78
N LEU A 119 12.34 2.90 6.82
CA LEU A 119 12.93 3.24 8.11
C LEU A 119 14.45 3.40 8.01
N SER A 120 15.15 2.55 7.25
CA SER A 120 16.60 2.67 7.07
C SER A 120 17.02 3.97 6.40
N GLU A 121 16.16 4.53 5.53
CA GLU A 121 16.44 5.77 4.81
C GLU A 121 16.09 7.03 5.62
N ILE A 122 15.06 6.96 6.48
CA ILE A 122 14.57 8.14 7.21
C ILE A 122 15.16 8.27 8.63
N ILE A 123 15.79 7.22 9.14
CA ILE A 123 16.24 7.14 10.53
C ILE A 123 17.24 8.24 10.92
N ASN A 124 18.08 8.67 10.00
CA ASN A 124 19.13 9.63 10.26
C ASN A 124 18.67 11.09 10.14
N ASP A 125 17.62 11.36 9.38
CA ASP A 125 17.15 12.73 9.13
C ASP A 125 15.68 12.78 8.73
N PHE A 126 14.78 12.42 9.65
CA PHE A 126 13.34 12.48 9.39
C PHE A 126 12.70 13.86 9.65
N GLU A 127 13.50 14.88 9.93
CA GLU A 127 13.04 16.26 10.07
C GLU A 127 13.04 17.01 8.74
N GLN A 128 13.71 16.48 7.72
CA GLN A 128 13.80 17.06 6.38
C GLN A 128 13.02 16.22 5.37
N PRO A 129 12.55 16.83 4.27
CA PRO A 129 11.98 16.07 3.16
C PRO A 129 13.03 15.14 2.55
N ILE A 130 12.67 13.87 2.41
CA ILE A 130 13.54 12.83 1.84
C ILE A 130 12.84 12.21 0.64
N MET A 131 13.57 12.04 -0.45
CA MET A 131 13.17 11.22 -1.58
C MET A 131 14.23 10.16 -1.84
N ARG A 132 13.79 8.90 -1.94
CA ARG A 132 14.65 7.75 -2.25
C ARG A 132 13.98 6.88 -3.29
N THR A 133 14.81 6.19 -4.04
CA THR A 133 14.34 5.28 -5.08
C THR A 133 15.08 3.95 -4.97
N ARG A 134 14.37 2.85 -5.25
CA ARG A 134 14.98 1.55 -5.44
C ARG A 134 14.35 0.84 -6.64
N TYR A 135 15.13 0.02 -7.32
CA TYR A 135 14.66 -0.79 -8.43
C TYR A 135 14.25 -2.18 -7.92
N ILE A 136 13.04 -2.61 -8.26
CA ILE A 136 12.51 -3.93 -7.92
C ILE A 136 12.66 -4.82 -9.15
N SER A 137 13.63 -5.73 -9.12
CA SER A 137 13.99 -6.57 -10.27
C SER A 137 12.88 -7.50 -10.71
N ASP A 138 12.13 -8.08 -9.77
CA ASP A 138 11.09 -9.08 -10.04
C ASP A 138 9.93 -8.50 -10.84
N THR A 139 9.54 -7.28 -10.54
CA THR A 139 8.44 -6.56 -11.21
C THR A 139 8.94 -5.60 -12.28
N LYS A 140 10.25 -5.38 -12.37
CA LYS A 140 10.88 -4.37 -13.25
C LYS A 140 10.31 -2.98 -13.02
N THR A 141 10.06 -2.63 -11.77
CA THR A 141 9.48 -1.36 -11.36
C THR A 141 10.46 -0.53 -10.54
N LEU A 142 10.28 0.78 -10.58
CA LEU A 142 10.96 1.72 -9.70
C LEU A 142 10.04 2.03 -8.51
N GLU A 143 10.47 1.74 -7.32
CA GLU A 143 9.80 2.18 -6.11
C GLU A 143 10.39 3.52 -5.66
N ILE A 144 9.51 4.49 -5.41
CA ILE A 144 9.88 5.84 -5.01
C ILE A 144 9.26 6.11 -3.64
N MET A 145 10.09 6.34 -2.65
CA MET A 145 9.67 6.82 -1.34
C MET A 145 9.80 8.35 -1.29
N VAL A 146 8.73 9.02 -0.89
CA VAL A 146 8.75 10.45 -0.59
C VAL A 146 8.26 10.64 0.84
N PHE A 147 9.17 11.07 1.72
CA PHE A 147 8.86 11.41 3.10
C PHE A 147 8.93 12.92 3.25
N MET A 148 7.81 13.57 3.57
CA MET A 148 7.69 15.02 3.64
C MET A 148 6.50 15.43 4.53
N PRO A 149 6.45 16.67 5.02
CA PRO A 149 5.26 17.18 5.68
C PRO A 149 4.02 17.07 4.79
N ASN A 150 2.88 16.75 5.42
CA ASN A 150 1.61 16.64 4.68
C ASN A 150 1.14 18.05 4.25
N ILE A 151 1.48 18.42 3.02
CA ILE A 151 1.10 19.69 2.40
C ILE A 151 -0.09 19.42 1.45
N PRO A 152 -1.15 20.23 1.47
CA PRO A 152 -2.27 20.08 0.54
C PRO A 152 -1.80 19.99 -0.91
N ARG A 153 -2.32 19.00 -1.65
CA ARG A 153 -2.01 18.73 -3.07
C ARG A 153 -0.60 18.21 -3.37
N SER A 154 0.21 17.82 -2.38
CA SER A 154 1.55 17.27 -2.61
C SER A 154 1.53 16.04 -3.51
N PHE A 155 0.62 15.09 -3.28
CA PHE A 155 0.47 13.92 -4.16
C PHE A 155 0.09 14.30 -5.60
N ALA A 156 -0.82 15.26 -5.79
CA ALA A 156 -1.19 15.74 -7.12
C ALA A 156 0.00 16.39 -7.83
N GLY A 157 0.84 17.11 -7.09
CA GLY A 157 2.08 17.69 -7.62
C GLY A 157 3.07 16.64 -8.08
N LEU A 158 3.30 15.61 -7.26
CA LEU A 158 4.18 14.48 -7.61
C LEU A 158 3.64 13.69 -8.82
N SER A 159 2.35 13.37 -8.82
CA SER A 159 1.70 12.67 -9.93
C SER A 159 1.83 13.42 -11.26
N ARG A 160 1.74 14.76 -11.23
CA ARG A 160 1.96 15.60 -12.40
C ARG A 160 3.40 15.51 -12.92
N ILE A 161 4.39 15.52 -12.03
CA ILE A 161 5.80 15.38 -12.38
C ILE A 161 6.05 14.01 -13.04
N PHE A 162 5.51 12.94 -12.47
CA PHE A 162 5.64 11.58 -13.04
C PHE A 162 4.99 11.48 -14.41
N SER A 163 3.76 11.98 -14.56
CA SER A 163 3.06 12.01 -15.85
C SER A 163 3.81 12.81 -16.90
N TYR A 164 4.38 13.96 -16.53
CA TYR A 164 5.18 14.79 -17.46
C TYR A 164 6.42 14.05 -17.96
N ASN A 165 7.01 13.19 -17.15
CA ASN A 165 8.17 12.36 -17.51
C ASN A 165 7.79 10.98 -18.09
N ASN A 166 6.53 10.76 -18.47
CA ASN A 166 6.01 9.51 -19.01
C ASN A 166 6.21 8.31 -18.06
N LEU A 167 6.14 8.55 -16.76
CA LEU A 167 6.18 7.52 -15.75
C LEU A 167 4.74 7.16 -15.32
N ASP A 168 4.37 5.90 -15.47
CA ASP A 168 3.08 5.38 -15.04
C ASP A 168 3.14 5.00 -13.55
N ILE A 169 2.21 5.52 -12.75
CA ILE A 169 2.04 5.10 -11.36
C ILE A 169 1.25 3.80 -11.36
N LEU A 170 1.86 2.74 -10.86
CA LEU A 170 1.23 1.42 -10.71
C LEU A 170 0.47 1.31 -9.39
N THR A 171 1.08 1.79 -8.30
CA THR A 171 0.49 1.86 -6.94
C THR A 171 0.99 3.11 -6.22
N ALA A 172 0.21 3.63 -5.28
CA ALA A 172 0.61 4.72 -4.40
C ALA A 172 -0.14 4.64 -3.05
#